data_a573ac7c617d521629d159a016cd8915
#
_entry.id   a573ac7c617d521629d159a016cd8915
#
_cell.length_a   1.000
_cell.length_b   1.000
_cell.length_c   1.000
_cell.angle_alpha   90.00
_cell.angle_beta   90.00
_cell.angle_gamma   90.00
#
_symmetry.space_group_name_H-M   'P 1'
#
loop_
_entity.id
_entity.type
_entity.pdbx_description
1 polymer ?
#
loop_
_entity_poly.entity_id
_entity_poly.type
_entity_poly.pdbx_seq_one_letter_code
_entity_poly.pdbx_strand_id
1 'polypeptide(L)'
;MYLYCMKRRDFLRTGLVGLSSPLVLAKSTNLKINKNNPVVLSTWNFGLAANKEAIKVLKGGGNSMDAAEKAARHAEADPNNNSVGLGGLPDEEGKVTLDACVMDSNGNAGSVAFLQNIKHPISVARKVMEETKHVMLVGEGAKKFAKSKGFKEVDLLTEKSKKEWKKWLKDRREMTPHETHDTIS
;
A
#
# COMPACT_ATOMS: atom_id res chain seq x y z
N MET A 1 -6.74 29.46 17.81
CA MET A 1 -5.63 28.75 18.46
C MET A 1 -4.42 28.92 17.56
N TYR A 2 -3.46 29.78 17.92
CA TYR A 2 -2.30 30.09 17.06
C TYR A 2 -1.32 28.94 17.11
N LEU A 3 -1.09 28.23 15.98
CA LEU A 3 0.02 27.31 15.82
C LEU A 3 1.32 28.10 15.76
N TYR A 4 2.13 27.99 16.81
CA TYR A 4 3.48 28.54 16.86
C TYR A 4 4.38 27.69 15.96
N CYS A 5 4.76 28.22 14.82
CA CYS A 5 5.73 27.58 13.93
C CYS A 5 7.12 27.66 14.60
N MET A 6 7.58 26.57 15.19
CA MET A 6 8.86 26.48 15.88
C MET A 6 10.01 26.47 14.85
N LYS A 7 10.96 27.41 14.99
CA LYS A 7 12.13 27.47 14.09
C LYS A 7 13.04 26.25 14.30
N ARG A 8 13.68 25.75 13.24
CA ARG A 8 14.61 24.59 13.31
C ARG A 8 15.66 24.70 14.42
N ARG A 9 16.16 25.91 14.72
CA ARG A 9 17.13 26.16 15.80
C ARG A 9 16.54 25.95 17.18
N ASP A 10 15.27 26.26 17.38
CA ASP A 10 14.60 26.11 18.67
C ASP A 10 14.28 24.63 18.93
N PHE A 11 13.96 23.87 17.89
CA PHE A 11 13.82 22.42 17.95
C PHE A 11 15.13 21.74 18.41
N LEU A 12 16.25 22.12 17.83
CA LEU A 12 17.55 21.54 18.19
C LEU A 12 17.99 21.93 19.62
N ARG A 13 17.68 23.13 20.08
CA ARG A 13 17.98 23.57 21.45
C ARG A 13 17.13 22.84 22.49
N THR A 14 15.86 22.60 22.19
CA THR A 14 14.94 21.86 23.09
C THR A 14 15.29 20.38 23.13
N GLY A 15 15.77 19.80 22.01
CA GLY A 15 16.23 18.41 21.94
C GLY A 15 17.48 18.12 22.78
N LEU A 16 18.35 19.12 22.99
CA LEU A 16 19.56 18.92 23.79
C LEU A 16 19.27 18.87 25.30
N VAL A 17 18.22 19.50 25.78
CA VAL A 17 17.82 19.49 27.19
C VAL A 17 17.10 18.19 27.58
N GLY A 18 16.56 17.45 26.62
CA GLY A 18 15.90 16.16 26.83
C GLY A 18 16.83 14.97 27.07
N LEU A 19 18.15 15.14 26.90
CA LEU A 19 19.13 14.05 27.04
C LEU A 19 19.49 13.67 28.49
N SER A 20 18.92 14.37 29.49
CA SER A 20 19.08 14.00 30.91
C SER A 20 17.97 13.11 31.47
N SER A 21 17.02 12.68 30.64
CA SER A 21 16.05 11.65 31.01
C SER A 21 16.77 10.31 31.17
N PRO A 22 16.52 9.56 32.29
CA PRO A 22 17.11 8.25 32.44
C PRO A 22 16.79 7.40 31.23
N LEU A 23 17.83 6.85 30.63
CA LEU A 23 17.73 5.92 29.51
C LEU A 23 16.80 4.79 29.96
N VAL A 24 15.53 4.85 29.59
CA VAL A 24 14.63 3.72 29.71
C VAL A 24 15.17 2.70 28.72
N LEU A 25 16.07 1.85 29.22
CA LEU A 25 16.44 0.62 28.52
C LEU A 25 15.14 -0.15 28.30
N ALA A 26 14.55 0.06 27.12
CA ALA A 26 13.50 -0.80 26.65
C ALA A 26 14.08 -2.22 26.68
N LYS A 27 13.72 -2.99 27.71
CA LYS A 27 14.03 -4.41 27.76
C LYS A 27 13.45 -4.97 26.47
N SER A 28 14.33 -5.25 25.51
CA SER A 28 13.97 -6.03 24.34
C SER A 28 13.44 -7.36 24.89
N THR A 29 12.15 -7.46 25.04
CA THR A 29 11.53 -8.76 25.26
C THR A 29 11.81 -9.54 23.99
N ASN A 30 12.76 -10.47 24.09
CA ASN A 30 12.94 -11.50 23.06
C ASN A 30 11.62 -12.26 22.97
N LEU A 31 10.71 -11.76 22.16
CA LEU A 31 9.52 -12.49 21.75
C LEU A 31 10.05 -13.77 21.09
N LYS A 32 10.02 -14.87 21.82
CA LYS A 32 10.24 -16.18 21.21
C LYS A 32 9.15 -16.37 20.17
N ILE A 33 9.46 -16.01 18.94
CA ILE A 33 8.58 -16.27 17.79
C ILE A 33 8.48 -17.80 17.73
N ASN A 34 7.34 -18.30 18.17
CA ASN A 34 7.04 -19.72 18.03
C ASN A 34 6.87 -19.99 16.52
N LYS A 35 7.86 -20.64 15.92
CA LYS A 35 7.83 -20.97 14.47
C LYS A 35 6.59 -21.75 14.05
N ASN A 36 5.90 -22.38 15.00
CA ASN A 36 4.67 -23.14 14.73
C ASN A 36 3.42 -22.27 14.68
N ASN A 37 3.47 -20.98 15.07
CA ASN A 37 2.36 -20.06 15.03
C ASN A 37 2.71 -18.83 14.19
N PRO A 38 2.48 -18.85 12.88
CA PRO A 38 2.75 -17.72 12.02
C PRO A 38 1.84 -16.53 12.40
N VAL A 39 2.41 -15.33 12.36
CA VAL A 39 1.70 -14.08 12.59
C VAL A 39 1.56 -13.32 11.28
N VAL A 40 0.36 -12.83 11.02
CA VAL A 40 0.06 -11.95 9.88
C VAL A 40 -0.58 -10.68 10.42
N LEU A 41 -0.05 -9.54 10.00
CA LEU A 41 -0.55 -8.22 10.40
C LEU A 41 -1.02 -7.44 9.19
N SER A 42 -2.08 -6.67 9.36
CA SER A 42 -2.60 -5.72 8.37
C SER A 42 -3.01 -4.43 9.06
N THR A 43 -2.88 -3.32 8.37
CA THR A 43 -3.17 -1.99 8.90
C THR A 43 -4.67 -1.66 8.86
N TRP A 44 -5.37 -2.10 7.80
CA TRP A 44 -6.75 -1.73 7.53
C TRP A 44 -7.76 -2.84 7.89
N ASN A 45 -9.01 -2.46 8.16
CA ASN A 45 -10.08 -3.40 8.54
C ASN A 45 -10.34 -4.50 7.50
N PHE A 46 -10.25 -4.19 6.21
CA PHE A 46 -10.37 -5.19 5.15
C PHE A 46 -9.24 -6.21 5.17
N GLY A 47 -8.12 -5.90 5.82
CA GLY A 47 -7.01 -6.81 6.06
C GLY A 47 -7.37 -8.06 6.87
N LEU A 48 -8.46 -8.04 7.66
CA LEU A 48 -8.89 -9.24 8.41
C LEU A 48 -9.22 -10.42 7.50
N ALA A 49 -9.89 -10.18 6.37
CA ALA A 49 -10.18 -11.21 5.37
C ALA A 49 -8.90 -11.64 4.64
N ALA A 50 -8.07 -10.68 4.26
CA ALA A 50 -6.77 -10.91 3.62
C ALA A 50 -5.84 -11.75 4.51
N ASN A 51 -5.76 -11.46 5.81
CA ASN A 51 -4.96 -12.22 6.77
C ASN A 51 -5.40 -13.69 6.89
N LYS A 52 -6.70 -13.98 6.77
CA LYS A 52 -7.19 -15.36 6.73
C LYS A 52 -6.62 -16.13 5.54
N GLU A 53 -6.54 -15.49 4.37
CA GLU A 53 -5.95 -16.11 3.18
C GLU A 53 -4.44 -16.32 3.35
N ALA A 54 -3.71 -15.36 3.93
CA ALA A 54 -2.29 -15.52 4.25
C ALA A 54 -2.04 -16.70 5.21
N ILE A 55 -2.83 -16.82 6.27
CA ILE A 55 -2.71 -17.91 7.25
C ILE A 55 -2.96 -19.28 6.60
N LYS A 56 -3.88 -19.37 5.63
CA LYS A 56 -4.09 -20.63 4.89
C LYS A 56 -2.83 -21.04 4.13
N VAL A 57 -2.15 -20.09 3.48
CA VAL A 57 -0.89 -20.34 2.76
C VAL A 57 0.18 -20.83 3.74
N LEU A 58 0.38 -20.15 4.85
CA LEU A 58 1.40 -20.49 5.85
C LEU A 58 1.14 -21.86 6.50
N LYS A 59 -0.11 -22.16 6.84
CA LYS A 59 -0.51 -23.48 7.38
C LYS A 59 -0.37 -24.60 6.35
N GLY A 60 -0.48 -24.28 5.07
CA GLY A 60 -0.26 -25.20 3.95
C GLY A 60 1.22 -25.43 3.59
N GLY A 61 2.15 -24.84 4.35
CA GLY A 61 3.60 -24.98 4.11
C GLY A 61 4.18 -23.96 3.11
N GLY A 62 3.39 -22.96 2.68
CA GLY A 62 3.87 -21.84 1.88
C GLY A 62 4.77 -20.88 2.67
N ASN A 63 5.54 -20.09 1.98
CA ASN A 63 6.44 -19.11 2.58
C ASN A 63 5.73 -17.76 2.88
N SER A 64 6.42 -16.86 3.57
CA SER A 64 5.88 -15.54 3.95
C SER A 64 5.56 -14.65 2.75
N MET A 65 6.34 -14.74 1.67
CA MET A 65 6.12 -13.97 0.45
C MET A 65 4.83 -14.43 -0.26
N ASP A 66 4.62 -15.74 -0.39
CA ASP A 66 3.41 -16.32 -0.97
C ASP A 66 2.17 -15.92 -0.16
N ALA A 67 2.31 -15.90 1.18
CA ALA A 67 1.25 -15.49 2.08
C ALA A 67 0.91 -13.99 1.94
N ALA A 68 1.93 -13.13 1.90
CA ALA A 68 1.75 -11.69 1.74
C ALA A 68 1.13 -11.34 0.38
N GLU A 69 1.62 -11.94 -0.70
CA GLU A 69 1.03 -11.77 -2.03
C GLU A 69 -0.42 -12.24 -2.06
N LYS A 70 -0.71 -13.41 -1.50
CA LYS A 70 -2.08 -13.94 -1.47
C LYS A 70 -3.04 -13.03 -0.71
N ALA A 71 -2.61 -12.46 0.42
CA ALA A 71 -3.37 -11.50 1.19
C ALA A 71 -3.66 -10.21 0.40
N ALA A 72 -2.62 -9.62 -0.19
CA ALA A 72 -2.78 -8.41 -0.99
C ALA A 72 -3.70 -8.64 -2.20
N ARG A 73 -3.50 -9.73 -2.93
CA ARG A 73 -4.38 -10.12 -4.06
C ARG A 73 -5.84 -10.28 -3.65
N HIS A 74 -6.10 -10.74 -2.43
CA HIS A 74 -7.48 -10.83 -1.92
C HIS A 74 -8.11 -9.44 -1.82
N ALA A 75 -7.39 -8.47 -1.25
CA ALA A 75 -7.87 -7.09 -1.15
C ALA A 75 -8.01 -6.42 -2.52
N GLU A 76 -7.05 -6.63 -3.42
CA GLU A 76 -7.05 -6.11 -4.80
C GLU A 76 -8.18 -6.69 -5.67
N ALA A 77 -8.69 -7.86 -5.32
CA ALA A 77 -9.77 -8.51 -6.05
C ALA A 77 -11.17 -8.16 -5.57
N ASP A 78 -11.29 -7.53 -4.40
CA ASP A 78 -12.59 -7.20 -3.81
C ASP A 78 -13.17 -5.92 -4.44
N PRO A 79 -14.26 -6.01 -5.22
CA PRO A 79 -14.86 -4.84 -5.86
C PRO A 79 -15.54 -3.87 -4.87
N ASN A 80 -15.67 -4.27 -3.61
CA ASN A 80 -16.21 -3.41 -2.54
C ASN A 80 -15.12 -2.61 -1.83
N ASN A 81 -13.86 -2.99 -2.01
CA ASN A 81 -12.72 -2.23 -1.51
C ASN A 81 -12.33 -1.16 -2.54
N ASN A 82 -12.62 0.10 -2.21
CA ASN A 82 -12.32 1.22 -3.11
C ASN A 82 -10.90 1.80 -2.93
N SER A 83 -10.07 1.18 -2.09
CA SER A 83 -8.71 1.65 -1.83
C SER A 83 -7.68 1.12 -2.81
N VAL A 84 -7.87 -0.11 -3.34
CA VAL A 84 -6.88 -0.78 -4.20
C VAL A 84 -7.56 -1.69 -5.23
N GLY A 85 -6.90 -1.98 -6.33
CA GLY A 85 -7.28 -3.01 -7.29
C GLY A 85 -8.59 -2.77 -8.02
N LEU A 86 -9.41 -3.81 -8.09
CA LEU A 86 -10.72 -3.77 -8.75
C LEU A 86 -11.69 -2.92 -7.93
N GLY A 87 -12.17 -1.84 -8.50
CA GLY A 87 -13.07 -0.90 -7.82
C GLY A 87 -12.34 0.19 -7.06
N GLY A 88 -11.02 0.31 -7.19
CA GLY A 88 -10.26 1.44 -6.68
C GLY A 88 -10.83 2.76 -7.19
N LEU A 89 -10.79 3.79 -6.35
CA LEU A 89 -11.20 5.13 -6.76
C LEU A 89 -10.21 5.68 -7.79
N PRO A 90 -10.70 6.29 -8.85
CA PRO A 90 -9.85 6.85 -9.89
C PRO A 90 -9.30 8.22 -9.51
N ASP A 91 -8.32 8.66 -10.27
CA ASP A 91 -7.87 10.05 -10.28
C ASP A 91 -8.92 11.00 -10.86
N GLU A 92 -8.58 12.28 -10.95
CA GLU A 92 -9.45 13.33 -11.48
C GLU A 92 -9.90 13.07 -12.94
N GLU A 93 -9.05 12.38 -13.72
CA GLU A 93 -9.32 12.02 -15.11
C GLU A 93 -10.14 10.72 -15.26
N GLY A 94 -10.48 10.07 -14.15
CA GLY A 94 -11.23 8.82 -14.15
C GLY A 94 -10.37 7.57 -14.34
N LYS A 95 -9.06 7.67 -14.16
CA LYS A 95 -8.11 6.55 -14.29
C LYS A 95 -7.78 5.95 -12.93
N VAL A 96 -7.94 4.64 -12.80
CA VAL A 96 -7.49 3.91 -11.61
C VAL A 96 -6.00 3.62 -11.76
N THR A 97 -5.19 4.21 -10.88
CA THR A 97 -3.74 4.00 -10.81
C THR A 97 -3.40 3.26 -9.53
N LEU A 98 -2.50 2.32 -9.61
CA LEU A 98 -2.17 1.40 -8.52
C LEU A 98 -0.68 1.39 -8.24
N ASP A 99 -0.36 1.34 -6.95
CA ASP A 99 1.00 1.17 -6.44
C ASP A 99 1.06 -0.10 -5.60
N ALA A 100 2.20 -0.78 -5.64
CA ALA A 100 2.46 -1.93 -4.79
C ALA A 100 3.95 -2.11 -4.55
N CYS A 101 4.30 -2.66 -3.40
CA CYS A 101 5.66 -3.09 -3.12
C CYS A 101 5.68 -4.39 -2.31
N VAL A 102 6.74 -5.15 -2.51
CA VAL A 102 7.07 -6.35 -1.74
C VAL A 102 8.51 -6.32 -1.30
N MET A 103 8.79 -6.98 -0.19
CA MET A 103 10.14 -7.24 0.28
C MET A 103 10.22 -8.63 0.89
N ASP A 104 11.27 -9.36 0.56
CA ASP A 104 11.54 -10.67 1.15
C ASP A 104 12.36 -10.57 2.45
N SER A 105 12.56 -11.71 3.11
CA SER A 105 13.36 -11.80 4.35
C SER A 105 14.85 -11.50 4.17
N ASN A 106 15.35 -11.47 2.94
CA ASN A 106 16.74 -11.17 2.61
C ASN A 106 16.95 -9.68 2.27
N GLY A 107 15.86 -8.89 2.26
CA GLY A 107 15.89 -7.48 1.90
C GLY A 107 15.82 -7.21 0.40
N ASN A 108 15.56 -8.23 -0.44
CA ASN A 108 15.24 -8.00 -1.83
C ASN A 108 13.86 -7.34 -1.93
N ALA A 109 13.74 -6.34 -2.77
CA ALA A 109 12.49 -5.59 -2.94
C ALA A 109 12.10 -5.43 -4.40
N GLY A 110 10.81 -5.33 -4.64
CA GLY A 110 10.26 -4.98 -5.94
C GLY A 110 9.00 -4.15 -5.78
N SER A 111 8.81 -3.22 -6.69
CA SER A 111 7.66 -2.31 -6.63
C SER A 111 7.19 -1.88 -8.00
N VAL A 112 5.95 -1.46 -8.05
CA VAL A 112 5.34 -0.78 -9.18
C VAL A 112 4.63 0.46 -8.69
N ALA A 113 4.65 1.52 -9.50
CA ALA A 113 3.90 2.73 -9.24
C ALA A 113 3.18 3.19 -10.50
N PHE A 114 2.05 3.87 -10.32
CA PHE A 114 1.23 4.39 -11.41
C PHE A 114 0.86 3.30 -12.43
N LEU A 115 0.63 2.07 -11.97
CA LEU A 115 0.25 0.95 -12.81
C LEU A 115 -1.25 1.02 -13.11
N GLN A 116 -1.62 0.94 -14.38
CA GLN A 116 -3.00 1.02 -14.84
C GLN A 116 -3.46 -0.30 -15.46
N ASN A 117 -4.75 -0.60 -15.31
CA ASN A 117 -5.42 -1.71 -15.97
C ASN A 117 -4.89 -3.11 -15.62
N ILE A 118 -4.15 -3.26 -14.54
CA ILE A 118 -3.68 -4.55 -14.04
C ILE A 118 -4.26 -4.79 -12.65
N LYS A 119 -5.09 -5.82 -12.53
CA LYS A 119 -5.87 -6.12 -11.31
C LYS A 119 -5.02 -6.36 -10.07
N HIS A 120 -3.82 -6.98 -10.24
CA HIS A 120 -2.98 -7.41 -9.15
C HIS A 120 -1.59 -6.78 -9.22
N PRO A 121 -1.45 -5.50 -8.82
CA PRO A 121 -0.16 -4.81 -8.82
C PRO A 121 0.87 -5.49 -7.91
N ILE A 122 0.44 -6.10 -6.78
CA ILE A 122 1.34 -6.83 -5.88
C ILE A 122 2.08 -7.97 -6.59
N SER A 123 1.40 -8.71 -7.46
CA SER A 123 2.03 -9.79 -8.22
C SER A 123 3.02 -9.27 -9.27
N VAL A 124 2.75 -8.09 -9.85
CA VAL A 124 3.70 -7.43 -10.74
C VAL A 124 4.93 -6.96 -9.97
N ALA A 125 4.75 -6.34 -8.80
CA ALA A 125 5.84 -5.92 -7.91
C ALA A 125 6.73 -7.11 -7.53
N ARG A 126 6.13 -8.27 -7.21
CA ARG A 126 6.87 -9.51 -6.96
C ARG A 126 7.69 -9.94 -8.18
N LYS A 127 7.13 -9.89 -9.37
CA LYS A 127 7.85 -10.19 -10.61
C LYS A 127 8.99 -9.21 -10.89
N VAL A 128 8.83 -7.94 -10.54
CA VAL A 128 9.94 -6.97 -10.61
C VAL A 128 11.10 -7.42 -9.71
N MET A 129 10.82 -7.80 -8.47
CA MET A 129 11.81 -8.29 -7.52
C MET A 129 12.51 -9.56 -8.00
N GLU A 130 11.73 -10.55 -8.46
CA GLU A 130 12.24 -11.87 -8.78
C GLU A 130 12.93 -11.97 -10.15
N GLU A 131 12.53 -11.15 -11.11
CA GLU A 131 12.89 -11.34 -12.53
C GLU A 131 13.61 -10.14 -13.16
N THR A 132 13.90 -9.10 -12.38
CA THR A 132 14.64 -7.93 -12.89
C THR A 132 15.74 -7.49 -11.93
N LYS A 133 16.61 -6.59 -12.41
CA LYS A 133 17.60 -5.89 -11.56
C LYS A 133 17.04 -4.59 -10.98
N HIS A 134 15.80 -4.22 -11.32
CA HIS A 134 15.15 -3.00 -10.86
C HIS A 134 14.43 -3.25 -9.55
N VAL A 135 14.43 -2.25 -8.69
CA VAL A 135 13.60 -2.24 -7.47
C VAL A 135 12.20 -1.69 -7.77
N MET A 136 12.07 -0.85 -8.81
CA MET A 136 10.80 -0.21 -9.15
C MET A 136 10.63 -0.06 -10.65
N LEU A 137 9.43 -0.30 -11.14
CA LEU A 137 8.97 0.07 -12.46
C LEU A 137 7.73 0.98 -12.35
N VAL A 138 7.57 1.94 -13.27
CA VAL A 138 6.53 2.96 -13.18
C VAL A 138 5.73 3.07 -14.48
N GLY A 139 4.44 3.35 -14.38
CA GLY A 139 3.57 3.75 -15.48
C GLY A 139 3.56 2.77 -16.64
N GLU A 140 3.69 3.26 -17.86
CA GLU A 140 3.68 2.43 -19.07
C GLU A 140 4.82 1.41 -19.12
N GLY A 141 5.97 1.70 -18.50
CA GLY A 141 7.05 0.74 -18.36
C GLY A 141 6.65 -0.47 -17.52
N ALA A 142 6.04 -0.21 -16.37
CA ALA A 142 5.49 -1.24 -15.49
C ALA A 142 4.37 -2.05 -16.18
N LYS A 143 3.50 -1.37 -16.93
CA LYS A 143 2.41 -2.01 -17.68
C LYS A 143 2.92 -2.91 -18.79
N LYS A 144 3.91 -2.47 -19.59
CA LYS A 144 4.57 -3.28 -20.61
C LYS A 144 5.23 -4.52 -20.00
N PHE A 145 5.93 -4.34 -18.89
CA PHE A 145 6.52 -5.46 -18.15
C PHE A 145 5.44 -6.43 -17.69
N ALA A 146 4.37 -5.97 -17.05
CA ALA A 146 3.27 -6.83 -16.61
C ALA A 146 2.69 -7.65 -17.77
N LYS A 147 2.42 -7.01 -18.91
CA LYS A 147 1.92 -7.71 -20.12
C LYS A 147 2.91 -8.76 -20.62
N SER A 148 4.20 -8.49 -20.62
CA SER A 148 5.23 -9.46 -21.03
C SER A 148 5.29 -10.67 -20.09
N LYS A 149 4.81 -10.52 -18.84
CA LYS A 149 4.69 -11.60 -17.84
C LYS A 149 3.31 -12.28 -17.83
N GLY A 150 2.47 -11.98 -18.81
CA GLY A 150 1.17 -12.65 -19.00
C GLY A 150 0.01 -12.04 -18.20
N PHE A 151 0.21 -10.90 -17.53
CA PHE A 151 -0.89 -10.19 -16.90
C PHE A 151 -1.82 -9.59 -17.94
N LYS A 152 -3.12 -9.81 -17.74
CA LYS A 152 -4.15 -9.30 -18.66
C LYS A 152 -4.59 -7.91 -18.23
N GLU A 153 -4.86 -7.06 -19.21
CA GLU A 153 -5.50 -5.78 -18.97
C GLU A 153 -6.98 -5.98 -18.60
N VAL A 154 -7.43 -5.23 -17.59
CA VAL A 154 -8.80 -5.25 -17.06
C VAL A 154 -9.20 -3.81 -16.77
N ASP A 155 -10.44 -3.44 -17.06
CA ASP A 155 -10.99 -2.18 -16.54
C ASP A 155 -11.20 -2.33 -15.02
N LEU A 156 -10.55 -1.46 -14.25
CA LEU A 156 -10.60 -1.48 -12.81
C LEU A 156 -11.71 -0.59 -12.24
N LEU A 157 -12.26 0.31 -13.06
CA LEU A 157 -13.30 1.25 -12.64
C LEU A 157 -14.66 0.58 -12.65
N THR A 158 -15.13 0.15 -11.49
CA THR A 158 -16.48 -0.42 -11.34
C THR A 158 -17.56 0.67 -11.43
N GLU A 159 -18.80 0.27 -11.71
CA GLU A 159 -19.94 1.21 -11.72
C GLU A 159 -20.14 1.91 -10.37
N LYS A 160 -19.80 1.24 -9.26
CA LYS A 160 -19.85 1.83 -7.93
C LYS A 160 -18.82 2.96 -7.81
N SER A 161 -17.54 2.67 -8.10
CA SER A 161 -16.46 3.65 -8.02
C SER A 161 -16.67 4.80 -9.00
N LYS A 162 -17.22 4.53 -10.16
CA LYS A 162 -17.58 5.55 -11.15
C LYS A 162 -18.66 6.51 -10.64
N LYS A 163 -19.64 6.01 -9.90
CA LYS A 163 -20.66 6.85 -9.26
C LYS A 163 -20.05 7.72 -8.16
N GLU A 164 -19.19 7.15 -7.33
CA GLU A 164 -18.47 7.87 -6.27
C GLU A 164 -17.57 8.96 -6.85
N TRP A 165 -16.80 8.65 -7.90
CA TRP A 165 -15.97 9.61 -8.63
C TRP A 165 -16.79 10.77 -9.23
N LYS A 166 -17.91 10.48 -9.91
CA LYS A 166 -18.77 11.53 -10.46
C LYS A 166 -19.37 12.43 -9.38
N LYS A 167 -19.73 11.86 -8.24
CA LYS A 167 -20.19 12.64 -7.07
C LYS A 167 -19.08 13.55 -6.57
N TRP A 168 -17.89 13.01 -6.35
CA TRP A 168 -16.71 13.78 -5.90
C TRP A 168 -16.38 14.93 -6.87
N LEU A 169 -16.41 14.70 -8.19
CA LEU A 169 -16.19 15.77 -9.18
C LEU A 169 -17.24 16.88 -9.09
N LYS A 170 -18.48 16.56 -8.78
CA LYS A 170 -19.54 17.55 -8.57
C LYS A 170 -19.29 18.35 -7.30
N ASP A 171 -19.07 17.66 -6.19
CA ASP A 171 -18.83 18.26 -4.88
C ASP A 171 -17.60 19.20 -4.93
N ARG A 172 -16.51 18.77 -5.58
CA ARG A 172 -15.31 19.58 -5.76
C ARG A 172 -15.52 20.87 -6.56
N ARG A 173 -16.39 20.86 -7.56
CA ARG A 173 -16.71 22.07 -8.33
C ARG A 173 -17.48 23.10 -7.51
N GLU A 174 -18.17 22.64 -6.48
CA GLU A 174 -18.95 23.48 -5.55
C GLU A 174 -18.08 23.99 -4.39
N MET A 175 -16.87 23.42 -4.18
CA MET A 175 -15.90 23.84 -3.16
C MET A 175 -15.18 25.13 -3.56
N THR A 176 -14.96 26.01 -2.59
CA THR A 176 -14.13 27.21 -2.78
C THR A 176 -12.64 26.82 -2.85
N PRO A 177 -11.78 27.64 -3.49
CA PRO A 177 -10.33 27.32 -3.62
C PRO A 177 -9.61 27.09 -2.30
N HIS A 178 -10.12 27.56 -1.17
CA HIS A 178 -9.54 27.35 0.17
C HIS A 178 -9.86 25.97 0.77
N GLU A 179 -10.92 25.30 0.28
CA GLU A 179 -11.37 24.01 0.81
C GLU A 179 -10.75 22.82 0.07
N THR A 180 -10.06 23.06 -1.06
CA THR A 180 -9.49 22.00 -1.90
C THR A 180 -8.13 21.48 -1.43
N HIS A 181 -7.50 22.09 -0.42
CA HIS A 181 -6.14 21.73 0.01
C HIS A 181 -6.05 20.51 0.96
N ASP A 182 -7.18 20.03 1.50
CA ASP A 182 -7.17 19.02 2.57
C ASP A 182 -7.62 17.61 2.15
N THR A 183 -7.78 17.31 0.87
CA THR A 183 -8.43 16.06 0.45
C THR A 183 -7.61 15.16 -0.47
N ILE A 184 -6.28 15.25 -0.46
CA ILE A 184 -5.47 14.23 -1.14
C ILE A 184 -4.38 13.77 -0.17
N SER A 185 -4.67 12.74 0.55
CA SER A 185 -3.67 11.89 1.21
C SER A 185 -4.09 10.42 1.08
#